data_b237697c98786987869312a017a3bfab
#
_entry.id   b237697c98786987869312a017a3bfab
#
_cell.length_a   1.000
_cell.length_b   1.000
_cell.length_c   1.000
_cell.angle_alpha   90.00
_cell.angle_beta   90.00
_cell.angle_gamma   90.00
#
_symmetry.space_group_name_H-M   'P 1'
#
loop_
_entity.id
_entity.type
_entity.pdbx_description
1 polymer ?
#
loop_
_entity_poly.entity_id
_entity_poly.type
_entity_poly.pdbx_seq_one_letter_code
_entity_poly.pdbx_strand_id
1 'polypeptide(L)'
;GVTTRHLDKVADEFIRDHGAIPTFKGFPNPYGEPFPAAICTSVNDVVVHGFPGSYVLKEGDIVSIDCGTRMHGFYGDSAYTFAVGEISQENKDLLRTTRESLDMAIQRIVAGWRIGDIGATIQEYVEARGYGVVREMVGHGLGRDMHEEPEVPNYGRRGRGKLLTPHLVLCIEPMVTMGKRNIFVDRDGWTVRTVDRKNAAHFEKAIFIRQDGMAEELTSYKEIEANLGKKGFWIS
;
A
#
# COMPACT_ATOMS: atom_id res chain seq x y z
N GLY A 1 -3.57 19.95 9.19
CA GLY A 1 -3.10 20.74 10.31
C GLY A 1 -2.29 19.96 11.33
N VAL A 2 -2.21 18.64 11.22
CA VAL A 2 -1.35 17.79 12.08
C VAL A 2 -0.05 17.46 11.35
N THR A 3 1.01 17.18 12.12
CA THR A 3 2.27 16.72 11.54
C THR A 3 2.22 15.23 11.23
N THR A 4 2.98 14.76 10.25
CA THR A 4 3.12 13.32 9.98
C THR A 4 3.74 12.58 11.17
N ARG A 5 4.63 13.22 11.96
CA ARG A 5 5.13 12.69 13.24
C ARG A 5 4.03 12.45 14.28
N HIS A 6 3.00 13.29 14.31
CA HIS A 6 1.86 13.08 15.20
C HIS A 6 1.07 11.82 14.81
N LEU A 7 0.91 11.56 13.50
CA LEU A 7 0.27 10.33 13.01
C LEU A 7 1.05 9.09 13.43
N ASP A 8 2.38 9.11 13.29
CA ASP A 8 3.26 8.03 13.74
C ASP A 8 3.12 7.74 15.23
N LYS A 9 3.15 8.80 16.05
CA LYS A 9 2.98 8.66 17.49
C LYS A 9 1.65 7.99 17.85
N VAL A 10 0.54 8.44 17.26
CA VAL A 10 -0.79 7.87 17.50
C VAL A 10 -0.84 6.40 17.07
N ALA A 11 -0.25 6.06 15.93
CA ALA A 11 -0.21 4.70 15.44
C ALA A 11 0.67 3.79 16.32
N ASP A 12 1.88 4.24 16.72
CA ASP A 12 2.78 3.47 17.61
C ASP A 12 2.11 3.16 18.95
N GLU A 13 1.47 4.17 19.57
CA GLU A 13 0.72 4.02 20.82
C GLU A 13 -0.45 3.03 20.64
N PHE A 14 -1.28 3.21 19.61
CA PHE A 14 -2.43 2.34 19.35
C PHE A 14 -2.02 0.87 19.13
N ILE A 15 -1.00 0.61 18.32
CA ILE A 15 -0.50 -0.74 18.05
C ILE A 15 -0.07 -1.42 19.36
N ARG A 16 0.70 -0.71 20.20
CA ARG A 16 1.19 -1.25 21.47
C ARG A 16 0.12 -1.47 22.51
N ASP A 17 -0.84 -0.55 22.60
CA ASP A 17 -1.98 -0.66 23.52
C ASP A 17 -2.87 -1.87 23.22
N HIS A 18 -2.85 -2.34 21.96
CA HIS A 18 -3.54 -3.56 21.54
C HIS A 18 -2.66 -4.82 21.61
N GLY A 19 -1.48 -4.75 22.22
CA GLY A 19 -0.59 -5.90 22.43
C GLY A 19 0.15 -6.35 21.17
N ALA A 20 0.16 -5.55 20.12
CA ALA A 20 0.94 -5.78 18.91
C ALA A 20 2.27 -5.02 18.92
N ILE A 21 3.15 -5.35 17.99
CA ILE A 21 4.46 -4.70 17.81
C ILE A 21 4.44 -4.01 16.44
N PRO A 22 4.76 -2.70 16.35
CA PRO A 22 4.98 -2.04 15.06
C PRO A 22 6.25 -2.58 14.41
N THR A 23 6.19 -3.03 13.16
CA THR A 23 7.25 -3.83 12.55
C THR A 23 8.20 -3.04 11.66
N PHE A 24 7.80 -1.84 11.25
CA PHE A 24 8.68 -1.00 10.43
C PHE A 24 9.78 -0.35 11.24
N LYS A 25 9.50 0.03 12.50
CA LYS A 25 10.49 0.66 13.38
C LYS A 25 11.66 -0.26 13.67
N GLY A 26 12.84 0.15 13.22
CA GLY A 26 14.05 -0.67 13.31
C GLY A 26 14.21 -1.69 12.19
N PHE A 27 13.33 -1.67 11.16
CA PHE A 27 13.51 -2.54 10.00
C PHE A 27 14.85 -2.25 9.32
N PRO A 28 15.68 -3.29 9.06
CA PRO A 28 17.05 -3.08 8.61
C PRO A 28 17.13 -2.52 7.20
N ASN A 29 18.09 -1.62 6.96
CA ASN A 29 18.48 -1.17 5.63
C ASN A 29 19.93 -1.62 5.37
N PRO A 30 20.19 -2.48 4.37
CA PRO A 30 21.54 -2.93 4.05
C PRO A 30 22.51 -1.81 3.64
N TYR A 31 21.96 -0.65 3.25
CA TYR A 31 22.72 0.47 2.69
C TYR A 31 22.63 1.75 3.54
N GLY A 32 22.02 1.70 4.72
CA GLY A 32 21.81 2.88 5.54
C GLY A 32 21.26 2.58 6.94
N GLU A 33 20.70 3.61 7.55
CA GLU A 33 20.08 3.48 8.87
C GLU A 33 18.76 2.69 8.81
N PRO A 34 18.42 1.95 9.87
CA PRO A 34 17.13 1.27 9.99
C PRO A 34 15.96 2.26 9.89
N PHE A 35 14.79 1.77 9.46
CA PHE A 35 13.59 2.61 9.35
C PHE A 35 13.22 3.20 10.74
N PRO A 36 13.03 4.53 10.85
CA PRO A 36 13.02 5.19 12.18
C PRO A 36 11.64 5.20 12.87
N ALA A 37 10.55 4.81 12.18
CA ALA A 37 9.18 5.08 12.58
C ALA A 37 8.31 3.81 12.62
N ALA A 38 7.15 3.90 13.27
CA ALA A 38 6.19 2.80 13.38
C ALA A 38 5.36 2.59 12.11
N ILE A 39 5.12 3.68 11.36
CA ILE A 39 4.38 3.70 10.09
C ILE A 39 5.16 4.45 9.02
N CYS A 40 4.83 4.21 7.74
CA CYS A 40 5.22 5.11 6.65
C CYS A 40 4.15 6.19 6.45
N THR A 41 4.60 7.40 6.11
CA THR A 41 3.72 8.53 5.76
C THR A 41 4.18 9.14 4.46
N SER A 42 3.57 8.72 3.37
CA SER A 42 3.99 9.10 2.01
C SER A 42 3.05 10.17 1.46
N VAL A 43 3.52 11.43 1.43
CA VAL A 43 2.71 12.60 1.07
C VAL A 43 2.95 12.97 -0.40
N ASN A 44 1.88 13.16 -1.16
CA ASN A 44 1.84 13.66 -2.53
C ASN A 44 2.75 12.87 -3.51
N ASP A 45 3.93 13.40 -3.86
CA ASP A 45 4.90 12.78 -4.78
C ASP A 45 5.74 11.66 -4.16
N VAL A 46 5.59 11.43 -2.86
CA VAL A 46 6.17 10.26 -2.18
C VAL A 46 5.31 9.04 -2.47
N VAL A 47 5.93 8.02 -3.05
CA VAL A 47 5.25 6.78 -3.46
C VAL A 47 5.05 5.87 -2.24
N VAL A 48 6.15 5.50 -1.57
CA VAL A 48 6.20 4.66 -0.37
C VAL A 48 7.39 5.04 0.52
N HIS A 49 7.44 4.49 1.72
CA HIS A 49 8.52 4.58 2.70
C HIS A 49 8.84 6.02 3.14
N GLY A 50 7.88 6.93 3.04
CA GLY A 50 8.06 8.30 3.54
C GLY A 50 8.18 8.35 5.06
N PHE A 51 9.17 9.11 5.57
CA PHE A 51 9.36 9.26 7.01
C PHE A 51 8.34 10.20 7.64
N PRO A 52 7.71 9.79 8.74
CA PRO A 52 7.01 10.70 9.61
C PRO A 52 7.94 11.80 10.16
N GLY A 53 7.56 13.06 9.97
CA GLY A 53 8.40 14.20 10.31
C GLY A 53 7.63 15.45 10.70
N SER A 54 8.26 16.60 10.50
CA SER A 54 7.68 17.91 10.81
C SER A 54 6.73 18.44 9.73
N TYR A 55 6.53 17.70 8.64
CA TYR A 55 5.59 18.12 7.59
C TYR A 55 4.18 18.21 8.17
N VAL A 56 3.58 19.38 8.04
CA VAL A 56 2.20 19.66 8.45
C VAL A 56 1.28 19.42 7.28
N LEU A 57 0.37 18.46 7.41
CA LEU A 57 -0.61 18.14 6.38
C LEU A 57 -1.53 19.33 6.11
N LYS A 58 -1.75 19.63 4.84
CA LYS A 58 -2.53 20.76 4.34
C LYS A 58 -3.73 20.25 3.57
N GLU A 59 -4.77 21.06 3.52
CA GLU A 59 -5.90 20.83 2.61
C GLU A 59 -5.39 20.71 1.16
N GLY A 60 -5.88 19.71 0.45
CA GLY A 60 -5.43 19.37 -0.90
C GLY A 60 -4.34 18.30 -0.96
N ASP A 61 -3.65 17.99 0.14
CA ASP A 61 -2.71 16.88 0.20
C ASP A 61 -3.41 15.53 0.08
N ILE A 62 -2.69 14.54 -0.44
CA ILE A 62 -2.98 13.11 -0.27
C ILE A 62 -1.85 12.49 0.55
N VAL A 63 -2.17 11.54 1.42
CA VAL A 63 -1.16 10.86 2.24
C VAL A 63 -1.44 9.38 2.31
N SER A 64 -0.49 8.57 1.86
CA SER A 64 -0.51 7.12 2.05
C SER A 64 0.07 6.80 3.41
N ILE A 65 -0.73 6.13 4.24
CA ILE A 65 -0.31 5.57 5.52
C ILE A 65 -0.19 4.07 5.33
N ASP A 66 0.99 3.57 5.64
CA ASP A 66 1.32 2.16 5.57
C ASP A 66 1.73 1.67 6.95
N CYS A 67 1.19 0.54 7.39
CA CYS A 67 1.25 0.06 8.75
C CYS A 67 1.44 -1.46 8.82
N GLY A 68 2.66 -1.86 9.17
CA GLY A 68 3.01 -3.25 9.47
C GLY A 68 2.95 -3.53 10.97
N THR A 69 2.34 -4.65 11.35
CA THR A 69 2.22 -5.07 12.75
C THR A 69 2.60 -6.54 12.93
N ARG A 70 3.02 -6.90 14.15
CA ARG A 70 3.24 -8.29 14.53
C ARG A 70 2.47 -8.64 15.80
N MET A 71 1.68 -9.71 15.75
CA MET A 71 0.90 -10.18 16.89
C MET A 71 0.85 -11.71 16.89
N HIS A 72 1.04 -12.33 18.05
CA HIS A 72 1.06 -13.80 18.22
C HIS A 72 2.00 -14.55 17.26
N GLY A 73 3.09 -13.91 16.83
CA GLY A 73 4.09 -14.49 15.95
C GLY A 73 3.77 -14.39 14.46
N PHE A 74 2.70 -13.68 14.08
CA PHE A 74 2.34 -13.41 12.69
C PHE A 74 2.36 -11.93 12.39
N TYR A 75 2.61 -11.60 11.12
CA TYR A 75 2.64 -10.24 10.60
C TYR A 75 1.29 -9.90 9.95
N GLY A 76 0.90 -8.64 10.06
CA GLY A 76 -0.20 -8.03 9.34
C GLY A 76 0.29 -6.75 8.69
N ASP A 77 -0.15 -6.50 7.45
CA ASP A 77 0.27 -5.37 6.65
C ASP A 77 -0.88 -4.76 5.87
N SER A 78 -0.92 -3.42 5.80
CA SER A 78 -1.96 -2.71 5.07
C SER A 78 -1.61 -1.25 4.85
N ALA A 79 -1.90 -0.73 3.66
CA ALA A 79 -1.78 0.68 3.35
C ALA A 79 -3.07 1.27 2.79
N TYR A 80 -3.29 2.56 3.09
CA TYR A 80 -4.42 3.34 2.59
C TYR A 80 -4.00 4.78 2.30
N THR A 81 -4.43 5.32 1.16
CA THR A 81 -4.21 6.72 0.82
C THR A 81 -5.41 7.58 1.20
N PHE A 82 -5.18 8.55 2.08
CA PHE A 82 -6.18 9.47 2.59
C PHE A 82 -6.15 10.80 1.85
N ALA A 83 -7.32 11.38 1.63
CA ALA A 83 -7.47 12.78 1.26
C ALA A 83 -7.39 13.67 2.51
N VAL A 84 -6.71 14.80 2.42
CA VAL A 84 -6.66 15.81 3.49
C VAL A 84 -7.55 17.00 3.10
N GLY A 85 -8.75 17.04 3.68
CA GLY A 85 -9.77 18.01 3.29
C GLY A 85 -10.24 17.79 1.83
N GLU A 86 -10.54 18.89 1.15
CA GLU A 86 -10.89 18.84 -0.27
C GLU A 86 -9.64 18.69 -1.14
N ILE A 87 -9.64 17.67 -2.00
CA ILE A 87 -8.57 17.40 -2.97
C ILE A 87 -9.04 17.63 -4.39
N SER A 88 -8.10 17.84 -5.32
CA SER A 88 -8.41 18.03 -6.73
C SER A 88 -9.10 16.79 -7.33
N GLN A 89 -9.86 16.98 -8.43
CA GLN A 89 -10.50 15.87 -9.13
C GLN A 89 -9.47 14.86 -9.66
N GLU A 90 -8.30 15.33 -10.10
CA GLU A 90 -7.19 14.47 -10.54
C GLU A 90 -6.69 13.56 -9.42
N ASN A 91 -6.57 14.09 -8.20
CA ASN A 91 -6.24 13.28 -7.03
C ASN A 91 -7.36 12.28 -6.70
N LYS A 92 -8.63 12.70 -6.73
CA LYS A 92 -9.77 11.79 -6.53
C LYS A 92 -9.74 10.62 -7.52
N ASP A 93 -9.48 10.91 -8.79
CA ASP A 93 -9.41 9.90 -9.84
C ASP A 93 -8.20 8.97 -9.69
N LEU A 94 -7.04 9.49 -9.24
CA LEU A 94 -5.86 8.71 -8.91
C LEU A 94 -6.16 7.73 -7.76
N LEU A 95 -6.70 8.22 -6.65
CA LEU A 95 -7.03 7.40 -5.48
C LEU A 95 -8.04 6.32 -5.84
N ARG A 96 -9.11 6.71 -6.55
CA ARG A 96 -10.14 5.77 -7.01
C ARG A 96 -9.56 4.69 -7.91
N THR A 97 -8.78 5.08 -8.92
CA THR A 97 -8.17 4.12 -9.86
C THR A 97 -7.26 3.13 -9.16
N THR A 98 -6.42 3.61 -8.23
CA THR A 98 -5.51 2.76 -7.46
C THR A 98 -6.30 1.76 -6.61
N ARG A 99 -7.28 2.24 -5.86
CA ARG A 99 -8.12 1.43 -4.99
C ARG A 99 -8.91 0.38 -5.78
N GLU A 100 -9.59 0.79 -6.85
CA GLU A 100 -10.39 -0.11 -7.69
C GLU A 100 -9.52 -1.17 -8.37
N SER A 101 -8.29 -0.84 -8.77
CA SER A 101 -7.36 -1.81 -9.36
C SER A 101 -7.02 -2.93 -8.38
N LEU A 102 -6.82 -2.60 -7.09
CA LEU A 102 -6.59 -3.56 -6.02
C LEU A 102 -7.82 -4.44 -5.79
N ASP A 103 -8.98 -3.82 -5.58
CA ASP A 103 -10.22 -4.56 -5.29
C ASP A 103 -10.59 -5.49 -6.45
N MET A 104 -10.43 -5.01 -7.69
CA MET A 104 -10.68 -5.82 -8.89
C MET A 104 -9.72 -7.01 -8.99
N ALA A 105 -8.44 -6.81 -8.69
CA ALA A 105 -7.47 -7.90 -8.72
C ALA A 105 -7.83 -8.98 -7.70
N ILE A 106 -8.17 -8.60 -6.47
CA ILE A 106 -8.55 -9.52 -5.39
C ILE A 106 -9.84 -10.28 -5.74
N GLN A 107 -10.89 -9.58 -6.19
CA GLN A 107 -12.19 -10.16 -6.50
C GLN A 107 -12.16 -11.15 -7.67
N ARG A 108 -11.19 -11.01 -8.57
CA ARG A 108 -11.05 -11.88 -9.74
C ARG A 108 -10.19 -13.12 -9.51
N ILE A 109 -9.53 -13.24 -8.35
CA ILE A 109 -8.73 -14.42 -8.03
C ILE A 109 -9.60 -15.65 -8.00
N VAL A 110 -9.22 -16.63 -8.82
CA VAL A 110 -9.90 -17.94 -8.92
C VAL A 110 -8.84 -19.05 -9.00
N ALA A 111 -9.27 -20.27 -8.76
CA ALA A 111 -8.40 -21.45 -8.87
C ALA A 111 -7.67 -21.47 -10.22
N GLY A 112 -6.37 -21.77 -10.17
CA GLY A 112 -5.51 -21.80 -11.36
C GLY A 112 -4.84 -20.47 -11.73
N TRP A 113 -5.19 -19.37 -11.07
CA TRP A 113 -4.52 -18.09 -11.26
C TRP A 113 -3.05 -18.16 -10.80
N ARG A 114 -2.25 -17.31 -11.42
CA ARG A 114 -0.84 -17.10 -11.11
C ARG A 114 -0.58 -15.65 -10.70
N ILE A 115 0.55 -15.39 -10.10
CA ILE A 115 0.97 -14.03 -9.69
C ILE A 115 0.84 -13.03 -10.86
N GLY A 116 1.21 -13.44 -12.08
CA GLY A 116 1.10 -12.59 -13.27
C GLY A 116 -0.33 -12.23 -13.66
N ASP A 117 -1.34 -12.99 -13.23
CA ASP A 117 -2.76 -12.65 -13.47
C ASP A 117 -3.21 -11.49 -12.58
N ILE A 118 -2.70 -11.43 -11.33
CA ILE A 118 -2.89 -10.30 -10.42
C ILE A 118 -2.27 -9.04 -11.03
N GLY A 119 -0.97 -9.09 -11.32
CA GLY A 119 -0.24 -7.94 -11.86
C GLY A 119 -0.80 -7.44 -13.19
N ALA A 120 -1.16 -8.35 -14.11
CA ALA A 120 -1.78 -7.97 -15.38
C ALA A 120 -3.15 -7.28 -15.17
N THR A 121 -3.94 -7.74 -14.21
CA THR A 121 -5.25 -7.12 -13.89
C THR A 121 -5.09 -5.69 -13.41
N ILE A 122 -4.15 -5.44 -12.49
CA ILE A 122 -3.83 -4.10 -11.98
C ILE A 122 -3.31 -3.23 -13.11
N GLN A 123 -2.28 -3.69 -13.82
CA GLN A 123 -1.62 -2.93 -14.88
C GLN A 123 -2.58 -2.52 -15.98
N GLU A 124 -3.36 -3.44 -16.52
CA GLU A 124 -4.32 -3.18 -17.60
C GLU A 124 -5.35 -2.11 -17.18
N TYR A 125 -5.83 -2.18 -15.93
CA TYR A 125 -6.82 -1.23 -15.41
C TYR A 125 -6.24 0.17 -15.22
N VAL A 126 -5.05 0.27 -14.65
CA VAL A 126 -4.35 1.51 -14.32
C VAL A 126 -3.85 2.22 -15.59
N GLU A 127 -3.13 1.49 -16.46
CA GLU A 127 -2.53 2.07 -17.67
C GLU A 127 -3.60 2.49 -18.71
N ALA A 128 -4.73 1.79 -18.78
CA ALA A 128 -5.86 2.20 -19.62
C ALA A 128 -6.46 3.56 -19.22
N ARG A 129 -6.19 4.03 -18.00
CA ARG A 129 -6.62 5.35 -17.48
C ARG A 129 -5.53 6.42 -17.56
N GLY A 130 -4.38 6.08 -18.16
CA GLY A 130 -3.28 7.00 -18.37
C GLY A 130 -2.35 7.16 -17.17
N TYR A 131 -2.47 6.31 -16.15
CA TYR A 131 -1.60 6.32 -14.97
C TYR A 131 -0.41 5.36 -15.12
N GLY A 132 0.66 5.61 -14.35
CA GLY A 132 1.82 4.74 -14.29
C GLY A 132 1.73 3.71 -13.17
N VAL A 133 2.19 2.48 -13.43
CA VAL A 133 2.36 1.45 -12.40
C VAL A 133 3.84 1.34 -12.05
N VAL A 134 4.19 1.53 -10.79
CA VAL A 134 5.55 1.36 -10.28
C VAL A 134 5.96 -0.12 -10.41
N ARG A 135 7.21 -0.37 -10.81
CA ARG A 135 7.70 -1.72 -11.09
C ARG A 135 8.84 -2.16 -10.18
N GLU A 136 9.50 -1.23 -9.54
CA GLU A 136 10.67 -1.45 -8.69
C GLU A 136 10.27 -1.86 -7.26
N MET A 137 9.03 -1.61 -6.88
CA MET A 137 8.42 -2.02 -5.63
C MET A 137 7.24 -2.94 -5.93
N VAL A 138 7.13 -4.01 -5.16
CA VAL A 138 6.19 -5.11 -5.42
C VAL A 138 5.61 -5.64 -4.11
N GLY A 139 4.44 -6.22 -4.15
CA GLY A 139 3.88 -6.95 -3.04
C GLY A 139 4.62 -8.26 -2.75
N HIS A 140 4.23 -8.93 -1.71
CA HIS A 140 4.99 -10.05 -1.16
C HIS A 140 4.11 -11.09 -0.47
N GLY A 141 4.68 -12.26 -0.19
CA GLY A 141 4.12 -13.18 0.79
C GLY A 141 4.21 -12.61 2.19
N LEU A 142 3.30 -13.00 3.06
CA LEU A 142 3.21 -12.53 4.45
C LEU A 142 2.90 -13.70 5.37
N GLY A 143 3.46 -13.69 6.59
CA GLY A 143 3.17 -14.76 7.53
C GLY A 143 3.97 -14.69 8.81
N ARG A 144 5.00 -15.52 8.96
CA ARG A 144 5.91 -15.48 10.11
C ARG A 144 7.04 -14.48 9.94
N ASP A 145 7.30 -14.08 8.71
CA ASP A 145 8.19 -12.99 8.35
C ASP A 145 7.39 -11.88 7.64
N MET A 146 7.92 -10.65 7.71
CA MET A 146 7.29 -9.47 7.11
C MET A 146 7.24 -9.59 5.58
N HIS A 147 8.30 -10.12 4.99
CA HIS A 147 8.40 -10.36 3.56
C HIS A 147 8.73 -11.82 3.31
N GLU A 148 7.78 -12.57 2.76
CA GLU A 148 7.93 -13.96 2.34
C GLU A 148 7.79 -14.08 0.83
N GLU A 149 8.26 -15.18 0.25
CA GLU A 149 7.94 -15.55 -1.11
C GLU A 149 6.45 -15.91 -1.27
N PRO A 150 5.83 -15.59 -2.40
CA PRO A 150 6.41 -15.01 -3.60
C PRO A 150 6.34 -13.48 -3.62
N GLU A 151 7.19 -12.84 -4.42
CA GLU A 151 6.95 -11.47 -4.87
C GLU A 151 5.63 -11.39 -5.65
N VAL A 152 4.91 -10.27 -5.48
CA VAL A 152 3.62 -9.99 -6.12
C VAL A 152 3.68 -8.66 -6.90
N PRO A 153 4.30 -8.64 -8.09
CA PRO A 153 4.36 -7.45 -8.91
C PRO A 153 2.95 -6.95 -9.31
N ASN A 154 2.79 -5.62 -9.32
CA ASN A 154 1.56 -4.96 -9.77
C ASN A 154 1.47 -4.82 -11.30
N TYR A 155 2.30 -5.54 -12.00
CA TYR A 155 2.37 -5.63 -13.46
C TYR A 155 2.73 -7.07 -13.86
N GLY A 156 2.47 -7.43 -15.12
CA GLY A 156 2.86 -8.77 -15.54
C GLY A 156 2.15 -9.27 -16.79
N ARG A 157 2.20 -10.57 -16.96
CA ARG A 157 1.53 -11.27 -18.08
C ARG A 157 0.63 -12.37 -17.53
N ARG A 158 -0.59 -12.43 -18.03
CA ARG A 158 -1.55 -13.47 -17.66
C ARG A 158 -0.98 -14.87 -17.86
N GLY A 159 -1.29 -15.76 -16.92
CA GLY A 159 -0.83 -17.14 -16.92
C GLY A 159 0.67 -17.32 -16.63
N ARG A 160 1.38 -16.32 -16.13
CA ARG A 160 2.80 -16.36 -15.78
C ARG A 160 3.04 -16.22 -14.28
N GLY A 161 4.22 -16.62 -13.85
CA GLY A 161 4.64 -16.58 -12.44
C GLY A 161 4.17 -17.80 -11.64
N LYS A 162 4.36 -17.72 -10.31
CA LYS A 162 4.00 -18.78 -9.36
C LYS A 162 2.47 -18.98 -9.34
N LEU A 163 2.04 -20.22 -9.28
CA LEU A 163 0.63 -20.59 -9.12
C LEU A 163 0.14 -20.15 -7.73
N LEU A 164 -1.05 -19.58 -7.67
CA LEU A 164 -1.73 -19.30 -6.41
C LEU A 164 -2.27 -20.62 -5.84
N THR A 165 -1.53 -21.16 -4.90
CA THR A 165 -1.94 -22.39 -4.19
C THR A 165 -2.69 -22.05 -2.92
N PRO A 166 -3.61 -22.93 -2.44
CA PRO A 166 -4.24 -22.76 -1.14
C PRO A 166 -3.22 -22.51 -0.02
N HIS A 167 -3.64 -21.75 0.97
CA HIS A 167 -2.88 -21.36 2.17
C HIS A 167 -1.77 -20.32 1.97
N LEU A 168 -1.60 -19.76 0.78
CA LEU A 168 -0.76 -18.58 0.60
C LEU A 168 -1.43 -17.37 1.26
N VAL A 169 -0.63 -16.57 1.97
CA VAL A 169 -0.98 -15.23 2.39
C VAL A 169 -0.13 -14.25 1.59
N LEU A 170 -0.76 -13.25 1.00
CA LEU A 170 -0.11 -12.31 0.08
C LEU A 170 -0.53 -10.90 0.39
N CYS A 171 0.41 -9.95 0.31
CA CYS A 171 0.16 -8.52 0.20
C CYS A 171 0.06 -8.15 -1.28
N ILE A 172 -1.05 -7.51 -1.66
CA ILE A 172 -1.26 -6.93 -2.99
C ILE A 172 -1.33 -5.42 -2.78
N GLU A 173 -0.39 -4.68 -3.38
CA GLU A 173 -0.11 -3.30 -3.01
C GLU A 173 0.19 -2.40 -4.21
N PRO A 174 -0.78 -2.11 -5.08
CA PRO A 174 -0.54 -1.23 -6.22
C PRO A 174 -0.07 0.15 -5.78
N MET A 175 1.09 0.53 -6.32
CA MET A 175 1.66 1.87 -6.27
C MET A 175 1.47 2.51 -7.64
N VAL A 176 0.60 3.52 -7.71
CA VAL A 176 0.18 4.16 -8.95
C VAL A 176 0.58 5.62 -8.96
N THR A 177 1.17 6.08 -10.07
CA THR A 177 1.63 7.44 -10.26
C THR A 177 0.74 8.21 -11.23
N MET A 178 0.45 9.46 -10.92
CA MET A 178 -0.34 10.36 -11.80
C MET A 178 0.37 10.65 -13.13
N GLY A 179 1.67 10.45 -13.19
CA GLY A 179 2.49 10.71 -14.36
C GLY A 179 3.26 9.48 -14.84
N LYS A 180 4.56 9.66 -15.02
CA LYS A 180 5.47 8.59 -15.42
C LYS A 180 5.71 7.64 -14.25
N ARG A 181 5.80 6.34 -14.53
CA ARG A 181 6.03 5.29 -13.52
C ARG A 181 7.40 5.31 -12.85
N ASN A 182 8.32 6.14 -13.33
CA ASN A 182 9.71 6.18 -12.87
C ASN A 182 9.83 6.79 -11.48
N ILE A 183 10.60 6.14 -10.63
CA ILE A 183 10.85 6.51 -9.24
C ILE A 183 12.33 6.67 -8.96
N PHE A 184 12.67 7.30 -7.84
CA PHE A 184 14.01 7.33 -7.29
C PHE A 184 13.93 7.30 -5.76
N VAL A 185 15.01 6.87 -5.12
CA VAL A 185 15.14 6.87 -3.66
C VAL A 185 15.84 8.16 -3.23
N ASP A 186 15.27 8.85 -2.23
CA ASP A 186 15.87 10.06 -1.65
C ASP A 186 17.18 9.74 -0.91
N ARG A 187 17.92 10.78 -0.53
CA ARG A 187 19.20 10.66 0.17
C ARG A 187 19.12 10.02 1.55
N ASP A 188 17.93 9.92 2.12
CA ASP A 188 17.69 9.22 3.38
C ASP A 188 17.76 7.69 3.25
N GLY A 189 17.88 7.17 2.02
CA GLY A 189 18.00 5.76 1.71
C GLY A 189 16.68 4.96 1.80
N TRP A 190 15.54 5.63 2.03
CA TRP A 190 14.23 5.00 2.20
C TRP A 190 13.13 5.63 1.36
N THR A 191 12.96 6.94 1.47
CA THR A 191 11.84 7.65 0.83
C THR A 191 11.88 7.50 -0.68
N VAL A 192 10.87 6.87 -1.24
CA VAL A 192 10.72 6.65 -2.69
C VAL A 192 9.80 7.72 -3.27
N ARG A 193 10.26 8.40 -4.33
CA ARG A 193 9.52 9.48 -4.98
C ARG A 193 9.36 9.28 -6.47
N THR A 194 8.32 9.90 -7.03
CA THR A 194 8.18 10.02 -8.48
C THR A 194 9.23 10.95 -9.06
N VAL A 195 9.82 10.57 -10.20
CA VAL A 195 10.84 11.40 -10.88
C VAL A 195 10.25 12.71 -11.40
N ASP A 196 9.00 12.70 -11.84
CA ASP A 196 8.31 13.88 -12.37
C ASP A 196 7.60 14.73 -11.31
N ARG A 197 7.73 14.37 -10.02
CA ARG A 197 7.12 15.05 -8.88
C ARG A 197 5.60 15.15 -8.92
N LYS A 198 4.94 14.33 -9.73
CA LYS A 198 3.50 14.17 -9.70
C LYS A 198 3.08 13.22 -8.58
N ASN A 199 1.86 13.38 -8.11
CA ASN A 199 1.34 12.60 -7.00
C ASN A 199 1.30 11.11 -7.31
N ALA A 200 1.42 10.31 -6.24
CA ALA A 200 1.27 8.87 -6.27
C ALA A 200 0.29 8.42 -5.17
N ALA A 201 -0.34 7.28 -5.38
CA ALA A 201 -1.22 6.64 -4.40
C ALA A 201 -0.78 5.20 -4.17
N HIS A 202 -0.93 4.75 -2.93
CA HIS A 202 -0.63 3.39 -2.50
C HIS A 202 -1.81 2.85 -1.68
N PHE A 203 -2.32 1.70 -2.08
CA PHE A 203 -3.31 0.93 -1.32
C PHE A 203 -2.83 -0.50 -1.22
N GLU A 204 -3.03 -1.13 -0.08
CA GLU A 204 -2.56 -2.48 0.17
C GLU A 204 -3.55 -3.28 1.00
N LYS A 205 -3.75 -4.53 0.61
CA LYS A 205 -4.48 -5.52 1.40
C LYS A 205 -3.72 -6.83 1.49
N ALA A 206 -3.68 -7.40 2.69
CA ALA A 206 -3.31 -8.78 2.90
C ALA A 206 -4.52 -9.68 2.59
N ILE A 207 -4.27 -10.76 1.82
CA ILE A 207 -5.26 -11.77 1.43
C ILE A 207 -4.78 -13.18 1.75
N PHE A 208 -5.72 -14.07 1.94
CA PHE A 208 -5.49 -15.51 2.09
C PHE A 208 -6.09 -16.27 0.90
N ILE A 209 -5.34 -17.19 0.30
CA ILE A 209 -5.86 -18.07 -0.75
C ILE A 209 -6.51 -19.29 -0.10
N ARG A 210 -7.82 -19.37 -0.22
CA ARG A 210 -8.66 -20.43 0.36
C ARG A 210 -8.44 -21.74 -0.38
N GLN A 211 -8.98 -22.83 0.21
CA GLN A 211 -8.92 -24.16 -0.37
C GLN A 211 -9.60 -24.28 -1.75
N ASP A 212 -10.60 -23.45 -2.01
CA ASP A 212 -11.30 -23.37 -3.30
C ASP A 212 -10.57 -22.51 -4.34
N GLY A 213 -9.42 -21.93 -3.98
CA GLY A 213 -8.60 -21.08 -4.82
C GLY A 213 -9.07 -19.64 -4.93
N MET A 214 -10.10 -19.25 -4.17
CA MET A 214 -10.54 -17.85 -4.09
C MET A 214 -9.78 -17.08 -3.01
N ALA A 215 -9.72 -15.76 -3.16
CA ALA A 215 -9.12 -14.88 -2.16
C ALA A 215 -10.12 -14.56 -1.04
N GLU A 216 -9.60 -14.50 0.18
CA GLU A 216 -10.26 -13.93 1.36
C GLU A 216 -9.43 -12.75 1.85
N GLU A 217 -10.07 -11.58 2.05
CA GLU A 217 -9.40 -10.40 2.58
C GLU A 217 -9.14 -10.57 4.08
N LEU A 218 -7.88 -10.46 4.50
CA LEU A 218 -7.47 -10.47 5.91
C LEU A 218 -7.44 -9.07 6.52
N THR A 219 -7.16 -8.04 5.70
CA THR A 219 -7.24 -6.63 6.09
C THR A 219 -8.42 -5.97 5.37
N SER A 220 -9.11 -5.06 6.06
CA SER A 220 -10.35 -4.46 5.57
C SER A 220 -10.35 -2.95 5.77
N TYR A 221 -10.82 -2.23 4.75
CA TYR A 221 -10.98 -0.77 4.82
C TYR A 221 -12.36 -0.33 5.34
N LYS A 222 -13.25 -1.27 5.70
CA LYS A 222 -14.65 -0.96 6.09
C LYS A 222 -14.76 0.07 7.21
N GLU A 223 -13.91 -0.03 8.24
CA GLU A 223 -13.93 0.93 9.35
C GLU A 223 -13.38 2.30 8.94
N ILE A 224 -12.31 2.32 8.14
CA ILE A 224 -11.74 3.54 7.58
C ILE A 224 -12.82 4.26 6.78
N GLU A 225 -13.44 3.59 5.83
CA GLU A 225 -14.43 4.12 4.91
C GLU A 225 -15.70 4.58 5.64
N ALA A 226 -16.18 3.79 6.61
CA ALA A 226 -17.31 4.19 7.42
C ALA A 226 -17.06 5.47 8.22
N ASN A 227 -15.83 5.67 8.71
CA ASN A 227 -15.45 6.88 9.42
C ASN A 227 -15.24 8.07 8.48
N LEU A 228 -14.65 7.87 7.31
CA LEU A 228 -14.50 8.89 6.27
C LEU A 228 -15.86 9.33 5.73
N GLY A 229 -16.76 8.39 5.44
CA GLY A 229 -18.12 8.68 4.97
C GLY A 229 -18.92 9.53 5.94
N LYS A 230 -18.82 9.27 7.25
CA LYS A 230 -19.47 10.10 8.28
C LYS A 230 -18.97 11.56 8.30
N LYS A 231 -17.75 11.80 7.83
CA LYS A 231 -17.12 13.12 7.76
C LYS A 231 -17.24 13.79 6.38
N GLY A 232 -17.85 13.11 5.39
CA GLY A 232 -17.96 13.60 4.03
C GLY A 232 -16.67 13.57 3.20
N PHE A 233 -15.65 12.86 3.67
CA PHE A 233 -14.33 12.74 2.98
C PHE A 233 -14.19 11.46 2.14
N TRP A 234 -15.29 10.76 1.89
CA TRP A 234 -15.27 9.54 1.10
C TRP A 234 -15.09 9.83 -0.40
N ILE A 235 -14.19 9.11 -1.03
CA ILE A 235 -13.94 9.15 -2.48
C ILE A 235 -14.84 8.11 -3.15
N SER A 236 -16.09 8.45 -3.34
CA SER A 236 -17.06 7.61 -4.07
C SER A 236 -16.96 7.83 -5.56
#